data_406138967f695b54f2c20d09468751ac
#
_entry.id   406138967f695b54f2c20d09468751ac
#
_cell.length_a   1.000
_cell.length_b   1.000
_cell.length_c   1.000
_cell.angle_alpha   90.00
_cell.angle_beta   90.00
_cell.angle_gamma   90.00
#
_symmetry.space_group_name_H-M   'P 1'
#
loop_
_entity.id
_entity.type
_entity.pdbx_description
1 polymer ?
#
loop_
_entity_poly.entity_id
_entity_poly.type
_entity_poly.pdbx_seq_one_letter_code
_entity_poly.pdbx_strand_id
1 'polypeptide(L)'
;YHNNYFPPEKVKAHPNVEIMFCREASMTTPLDLNEAVLGRNSITHNTYTQSWLDNFKEYVQKAEPKHISIWEWYCIAAEDASWESVPWVQGNVATRNQALWKQNGVEYVFYDQGPLAGYRETSDSFPLRWPLWYVASKGMWDGSLTGEQILYEACTKLYGSAADVMFAYYKALADSSEQCRADSTCWIPCKPSEMYTEERVEVINAAVEAAKAKYDSVTE
;
A
#
# COMPACT_ATOMS: atom_id res chain seq x y z
N TYR A 1 10.53 15.23 -1.64
CA TYR A 1 10.20 14.86 -0.28
C TYR A 1 11.20 15.48 0.69
N HIS A 2 11.16 15.28 1.98
CA HIS A 2 11.98 15.99 2.98
C HIS A 2 11.80 17.52 2.91
N ASN A 3 12.89 18.25 2.63
CA ASN A 3 12.89 19.71 2.63
C ASN A 3 12.04 20.33 1.51
N ASN A 4 11.63 19.56 0.52
CA ASN A 4 10.79 19.98 -0.60
C ASN A 4 9.34 19.51 -0.45
N TYR A 5 8.90 19.23 0.77
CA TYR A 5 7.55 18.75 1.04
C TYR A 5 6.48 19.77 0.65
N PHE A 6 6.70 21.05 0.97
CA PHE A 6 5.74 22.11 0.68
C PHE A 6 5.90 22.68 -0.73
N PRO A 7 4.79 23.12 -1.35
CA PRO A 7 4.83 23.68 -2.68
C PRO A 7 5.67 24.97 -2.75
N PRO A 8 6.25 25.26 -3.92
CA PRO A 8 6.96 26.52 -4.12
C PRO A 8 5.98 27.70 -4.11
N GLU A 9 6.41 28.84 -3.54
CA GLU A 9 5.59 30.06 -3.50
C GLU A 9 5.71 30.93 -4.75
N LYS A 10 6.86 30.88 -5.45
CA LYS A 10 7.23 31.88 -6.47
C LYS A 10 7.57 31.29 -7.84
N VAL A 11 7.66 29.98 -7.97
CA VAL A 11 8.06 29.33 -9.21
C VAL A 11 6.99 28.33 -9.66
N LYS A 12 6.80 28.24 -10.98
CA LYS A 12 5.96 27.24 -11.61
C LYS A 12 6.83 26.20 -12.30
N ALA A 13 6.30 25.02 -12.49
CA ALA A 13 7.00 23.99 -13.22
C ALA A 13 7.14 24.37 -14.70
N HIS A 14 8.32 24.12 -15.27
CA HIS A 14 8.51 24.31 -16.70
C HIS A 14 7.71 23.21 -17.45
N PRO A 15 7.05 23.51 -18.59
CA PRO A 15 6.19 22.55 -19.29
C PRO A 15 6.86 21.24 -19.73
N ASN A 16 8.19 21.22 -19.85
CA ASN A 16 8.98 20.04 -20.22
C ASN A 16 9.57 19.31 -19.01
N VAL A 17 9.13 19.68 -17.80
CA VAL A 17 9.57 19.05 -16.56
C VAL A 17 8.42 18.22 -15.99
N GLU A 18 8.68 16.96 -15.77
CA GLU A 18 7.81 16.11 -14.97
C GLU A 18 8.14 16.26 -13.49
N ILE A 19 7.14 16.30 -12.66
CA ILE A 19 7.30 16.26 -11.21
C ILE A 19 6.82 14.93 -10.68
N MET A 20 7.77 14.16 -10.14
CA MET A 20 7.47 12.92 -9.43
C MET A 20 7.35 13.20 -7.93
N PHE A 21 6.15 13.02 -7.40
CA PHE A 21 5.90 13.15 -5.97
C PHE A 21 6.17 11.84 -5.25
N CYS A 22 7.07 11.87 -4.28
CA CYS A 22 7.30 10.74 -3.40
C CYS A 22 6.27 10.77 -2.28
N ARG A 23 5.44 9.73 -2.20
CA ARG A 23 4.42 9.63 -1.16
C ARG A 23 5.05 9.15 0.15
N GLU A 24 5.10 10.03 1.10
CA GLU A 24 5.53 9.75 2.47
C GLU A 24 4.34 9.93 3.42
N ALA A 25 3.41 9.01 3.35
CA ALA A 25 2.17 9.01 4.11
C ALA A 25 1.77 7.57 4.50
N SER A 26 0.60 7.40 5.08
CA SER A 26 0.12 6.09 5.52
C SER A 26 0.19 5.02 4.43
N MET A 27 0.69 3.84 4.81
CA MET A 27 0.65 2.64 3.97
C MET A 27 -0.56 1.76 4.26
N THR A 28 -1.23 1.99 5.38
CA THR A 28 -2.32 1.13 5.89
C THR A 28 -3.69 1.74 5.69
N THR A 29 -3.76 3.06 5.48
CA THR A 29 -5.01 3.81 5.33
C THR A 29 -5.02 4.53 3.99
N PRO A 30 -6.07 4.39 3.17
CA PRO A 30 -6.25 5.19 1.96
C PRO A 30 -6.26 6.69 2.26
N LEU A 31 -5.65 7.48 1.39
CA LEU A 31 -5.43 8.91 1.63
C LEU A 31 -6.72 9.73 1.71
N ASP A 32 -7.81 9.25 1.12
CA ASP A 32 -9.12 9.91 1.11
C ASP A 32 -10.00 9.56 2.33
N LEU A 33 -9.64 8.52 3.09
CA LEU A 33 -10.42 8.11 4.25
C LEU A 33 -10.06 8.84 5.53
N ASN A 34 -8.89 9.45 5.57
CA ASN A 34 -8.40 10.03 6.79
C ASN A 34 -7.79 11.40 6.51
N GLU A 35 -8.54 12.45 6.82
CA GLU A 35 -8.06 13.83 6.79
C GLU A 35 -6.80 14.01 7.68
N ALA A 36 -6.62 13.12 8.65
CA ALA A 36 -5.46 13.08 9.53
C ALA A 36 -4.31 12.20 9.03
N VAL A 37 -4.33 11.71 7.78
CA VAL A 37 -3.14 11.08 7.18
C VAL A 37 -2.13 12.18 6.88
N LEU A 38 -1.45 12.60 7.93
CA LEU A 38 -0.46 13.65 7.86
C LEU A 38 0.79 13.13 7.16
N GLY A 39 1.38 13.98 6.33
CA GLY A 39 2.71 13.74 5.83
C GLY A 39 3.72 13.73 6.98
N ARG A 40 4.80 13.00 6.82
CA ARG A 40 5.82 12.84 7.85
C ARG A 40 7.21 13.01 7.25
N ASN A 41 8.10 13.65 7.98
CA ASN A 41 9.50 13.74 7.58
C ASN A 41 10.24 12.49 8.03
N SER A 42 10.78 11.72 7.10
CA SER A 42 11.47 10.45 7.38
C SER A 42 12.78 10.60 8.15
N ILE A 43 13.41 11.78 8.10
CA ILE A 43 14.67 12.04 8.82
C ILE A 43 14.41 12.53 10.23
N THR A 44 13.52 13.53 10.37
CA THR A 44 13.26 14.15 11.68
C THR A 44 12.14 13.48 12.45
N HIS A 45 11.38 12.59 11.80
CA HIS A 45 10.18 11.95 12.32
C HIS A 45 9.06 12.94 12.71
N ASN A 46 9.19 14.22 12.34
CA ASN A 46 8.17 15.20 12.60
C ASN A 46 6.95 14.98 11.70
N THR A 47 5.77 15.06 12.29
CA THR A 47 4.50 15.03 11.56
C THR A 47 4.16 16.45 11.11
N TYR A 48 3.77 16.60 9.86
CA TYR A 48 3.26 17.87 9.34
C TYR A 48 1.81 18.10 9.80
N THR A 49 1.39 19.34 9.85
CA THR A 49 0.02 19.71 10.26
C THR A 49 -1.01 19.56 9.14
N GLN A 50 -0.55 19.44 7.91
CA GLN A 50 -1.37 19.28 6.72
C GLN A 50 -1.38 17.83 6.26
N SER A 51 -2.51 17.33 5.77
CA SER A 51 -2.57 16.01 5.18
C SER A 51 -1.67 15.92 3.94
N TRP A 52 -1.15 14.75 3.66
CA TRP A 52 -0.32 14.56 2.48
C TRP A 52 -1.11 14.86 1.19
N LEU A 53 -2.38 14.44 1.15
CA LEU A 53 -3.24 14.66 -0.02
C LEU A 53 -3.53 16.16 -0.24
N ASP A 54 -3.79 16.91 0.82
CA ASP A 54 -4.03 18.35 0.69
C ASP A 54 -2.77 19.08 0.26
N ASN A 55 -1.62 18.72 0.82
CA ASN A 55 -0.33 19.27 0.40
C ASN A 55 -0.03 18.94 -1.07
N PHE A 56 -0.31 17.73 -1.52
CA PHE A 56 -0.17 17.35 -2.93
C PHE A 56 -1.07 18.20 -3.84
N LYS A 57 -2.35 18.36 -3.49
CA LYS A 57 -3.29 19.20 -4.25
C LYS A 57 -2.84 20.65 -4.30
N GLU A 58 -2.40 21.20 -3.18
CA GLU A 58 -1.85 22.55 -3.11
C GLU A 58 -0.60 22.71 -3.99
N TYR A 59 0.27 21.68 -3.98
CA TYR A 59 1.46 21.67 -4.83
C TYR A 59 1.09 21.71 -6.32
N VAL A 60 0.15 20.87 -6.74
CA VAL A 60 -0.34 20.86 -8.12
C VAL A 60 -0.95 22.21 -8.51
N GLN A 61 -1.72 22.82 -7.61
CA GLN A 61 -2.33 24.13 -7.84
C GLN A 61 -1.30 25.24 -7.96
N LYS A 62 -0.27 25.27 -7.12
CA LYS A 62 0.73 26.35 -7.08
C LYS A 62 1.82 26.21 -8.14
N ALA A 63 2.34 25.00 -8.30
CA ALA A 63 3.43 24.73 -9.25
C ALA A 63 2.95 24.52 -10.69
N GLU A 64 1.67 24.23 -10.89
CA GLU A 64 1.03 24.00 -12.20
C GLU A 64 1.84 23.03 -13.11
N PRO A 65 2.26 21.85 -12.61
CA PRO A 65 3.03 20.92 -13.42
C PRO A 65 2.18 20.36 -14.56
N LYS A 66 2.77 20.25 -15.74
CA LYS A 66 2.09 19.66 -16.91
C LYS A 66 2.11 18.13 -16.85
N HIS A 67 3.15 17.56 -16.28
CA HIS A 67 3.35 16.13 -16.14
C HIS A 67 3.59 15.78 -14.68
N ILE A 68 2.80 14.83 -14.16
CA ILE A 68 2.80 14.45 -12.75
C ILE A 68 2.88 12.93 -12.67
N SER A 69 3.78 12.45 -11.82
CA SER A 69 3.86 11.05 -11.43
C SER A 69 3.98 10.90 -9.92
N ILE A 70 3.74 9.70 -9.43
CA ILE A 70 3.84 9.35 -8.01
C ILE A 70 4.87 8.25 -7.83
N TRP A 71 5.70 8.38 -6.82
CA TRP A 71 6.51 7.32 -6.26
C TRP A 71 5.81 6.79 -5.00
N GLU A 72 5.29 5.58 -5.10
CA GLU A 72 4.59 4.89 -4.03
C GLU A 72 5.50 3.95 -3.26
N TRP A 73 5.35 3.99 -1.94
CA TRP A 73 6.07 3.14 -1.02
C TRP A 73 5.09 2.18 -0.34
N TYR A 74 5.10 0.92 -0.75
CA TYR A 74 4.41 -0.17 -0.05
C TYR A 74 5.39 -1.24 0.43
N CYS A 75 6.60 -0.82 0.73
CA CYS A 75 7.63 -1.64 1.35
C CYS A 75 8.04 -1.05 2.70
N ILE A 76 8.62 -1.87 3.56
CA ILE A 76 9.21 -1.42 4.81
C ILE A 76 10.64 -1.00 4.51
N ALA A 77 10.94 0.27 4.73
CA ALA A 77 12.26 0.84 4.54
C ALA A 77 13.04 0.98 5.85
N ALA A 78 12.36 0.88 6.99
CA ALA A 78 12.99 0.87 8.30
C ALA A 78 13.75 -0.44 8.54
N GLU A 79 14.89 -0.35 9.23
CA GLU A 79 15.68 -1.52 9.66
C GLU A 79 14.98 -2.28 10.79
N ASP A 80 13.88 -2.93 10.46
CA ASP A 80 13.11 -3.73 11.40
C ASP A 80 12.97 -5.16 10.87
N ALA A 81 13.91 -6.02 11.31
CA ALA A 81 13.91 -7.44 10.96
C ALA A 81 12.63 -8.19 11.35
N SER A 82 11.78 -7.61 12.22
CA SER A 82 10.51 -8.20 12.60
C SER A 82 9.53 -8.34 11.42
N TRP A 83 9.76 -7.62 10.31
CA TRP A 83 8.94 -7.66 9.11
C TRP A 83 9.39 -8.65 8.03
N GLU A 84 10.56 -9.28 8.16
CA GLU A 84 11.12 -10.14 7.11
C GLU A 84 10.23 -11.33 6.73
N SER A 85 9.53 -11.89 7.70
CA SER A 85 8.69 -13.09 7.52
C SER A 85 7.19 -12.80 7.74
N VAL A 86 6.78 -11.55 7.74
CA VAL A 86 5.38 -11.17 7.99
C VAL A 86 4.67 -10.95 6.67
N PRO A 87 3.52 -11.62 6.42
CA PRO A 87 2.71 -11.35 5.24
C PRO A 87 2.18 -9.92 5.28
N TRP A 88 2.25 -9.26 4.13
CA TRP A 88 1.69 -7.93 3.97
C TRP A 88 0.77 -7.92 2.77
N VAL A 89 -0.51 -7.84 3.03
CA VAL A 89 -1.54 -7.71 2.01
C VAL A 89 -2.26 -6.40 2.22
N GLN A 90 -2.22 -5.54 1.22
CA GLN A 90 -2.97 -4.30 1.22
C GLN A 90 -4.09 -4.43 0.18
N GLY A 91 -5.31 -4.66 0.65
CA GLY A 91 -6.45 -4.89 -0.22
C GLY A 91 -6.83 -3.64 -1.01
N ASN A 92 -7.53 -2.71 -0.35
CA ASN A 92 -8.13 -1.56 -1.05
C ASN A 92 -7.25 -0.31 -1.07
N VAL A 93 -6.22 -0.20 -0.23
CA VAL A 93 -5.42 1.03 -0.11
C VAL A 93 -4.79 1.41 -1.45
N ALA A 94 -4.14 0.46 -2.12
CA ALA A 94 -3.47 0.73 -3.40
C ALA A 94 -4.46 1.18 -4.48
N THR A 95 -5.58 0.48 -4.65
CA THR A 95 -6.58 0.81 -5.68
C THR A 95 -7.30 2.12 -5.40
N ARG A 96 -7.60 2.43 -4.13
CA ARG A 96 -8.20 3.73 -3.76
C ARG A 96 -7.24 4.87 -3.99
N ASN A 97 -5.96 4.73 -3.64
CA ASN A 97 -4.96 5.74 -3.94
C ASN A 97 -4.79 5.92 -5.46
N GLN A 98 -4.79 4.85 -6.25
CA GLN A 98 -4.74 4.94 -7.72
C GLN A 98 -5.92 5.73 -8.30
N ALA A 99 -7.12 5.54 -7.78
CA ALA A 99 -8.29 6.33 -8.18
C ALA A 99 -8.09 7.83 -7.86
N LEU A 100 -7.52 8.15 -6.71
CA LEU A 100 -7.17 9.53 -6.35
C LEU A 100 -6.11 10.13 -7.27
N TRP A 101 -5.09 9.37 -7.61
CA TRP A 101 -4.03 9.82 -8.53
C TRP A 101 -4.63 10.16 -9.89
N LYS A 102 -5.45 9.28 -10.44
CA LYS A 102 -6.15 9.51 -11.70
C LYS A 102 -7.01 10.77 -11.66
N GLN A 103 -7.77 10.98 -10.57
CA GLN A 103 -8.63 12.16 -10.38
C GLN A 103 -7.82 13.47 -10.30
N ASN A 104 -6.56 13.41 -9.88
CA ASN A 104 -5.68 14.56 -9.74
C ASN A 104 -4.66 14.69 -10.88
N GLY A 105 -4.88 14.04 -12.02
CA GLY A 105 -4.08 14.21 -13.23
C GLY A 105 -2.72 13.54 -13.22
N VAL A 106 -2.50 12.56 -12.32
CA VAL A 106 -1.29 11.75 -12.31
C VAL A 106 -1.29 10.82 -13.52
N GLU A 107 -0.19 10.84 -14.28
CA GLU A 107 -0.05 10.09 -15.53
C GLU A 107 0.44 8.65 -15.29
N TYR A 108 1.32 8.45 -14.30
CA TYR A 108 1.78 7.12 -13.91
C TYR A 108 2.25 7.07 -12.46
N VAL A 109 2.32 5.85 -11.94
CA VAL A 109 2.75 5.56 -10.58
C VAL A 109 3.91 4.58 -10.63
N PHE A 110 5.00 4.90 -9.96
CA PHE A 110 6.09 3.99 -9.71
C PHE A 110 5.92 3.38 -8.33
N TYR A 111 5.88 2.04 -8.26
CA TYR A 111 5.85 1.32 -7.00
C TYR A 111 7.25 0.85 -6.63
N ASP A 112 7.77 1.38 -5.53
CA ASP A 112 9.00 0.87 -4.96
C ASP A 112 8.73 -0.46 -4.26
N GLN A 113 9.37 -1.50 -4.76
CA GLN A 113 9.21 -2.87 -4.27
C GLN A 113 10.36 -3.30 -3.38
N GLY A 114 11.48 -2.57 -3.50
CA GLY A 114 12.73 -3.03 -2.98
C GLY A 114 12.88 -2.87 -1.49
N PRO A 115 13.69 -3.73 -0.89
CA PRO A 115 14.41 -3.32 0.28
C PRO A 115 15.42 -2.26 -0.16
N LEU A 116 15.52 -1.19 0.57
CA LEU A 116 16.69 -0.32 0.47
C LEU A 116 17.96 -1.14 0.72
N ALA A 117 19.08 -0.68 0.18
CA ALA A 117 20.35 -1.38 0.26
C ALA A 117 20.65 -1.83 1.71
N GLY A 118 20.72 -3.14 1.94
CA GLY A 118 20.89 -3.74 3.27
C GLY A 118 19.74 -4.68 3.68
N TYR A 119 18.55 -4.51 3.13
CA TYR A 119 17.43 -5.44 3.30
C TYR A 119 17.55 -6.56 2.29
N ARG A 120 17.60 -7.76 2.78
CA ARG A 120 17.47 -8.94 1.94
C ARG A 120 15.97 -9.24 1.79
N GLU A 121 15.35 -8.77 0.70
CA GLU A 121 14.25 -9.56 0.20
C GLU A 121 14.83 -10.90 -0.18
N THR A 122 14.62 -11.85 0.67
CA THR A 122 14.88 -13.23 0.33
C THR A 122 13.84 -13.63 -0.72
N SER A 123 14.17 -14.58 -1.59
CA SER A 123 13.21 -15.22 -2.50
C SER A 123 11.92 -15.66 -1.78
N ASP A 124 11.96 -15.71 -0.48
CA ASP A 124 10.89 -16.17 0.41
C ASP A 124 9.88 -15.06 0.77
N SER A 125 10.23 -13.78 0.58
CA SER A 125 9.31 -12.68 0.90
C SER A 125 8.23 -12.46 -0.18
N PHE A 126 8.53 -12.77 -1.45
CA PHE A 126 7.57 -12.62 -2.53
C PHE A 126 6.28 -13.44 -2.33
N PRO A 127 6.33 -14.71 -1.92
CA PRO A 127 5.11 -15.49 -1.63
C PRO A 127 4.20 -14.84 -0.58
N LEU A 128 4.77 -14.06 0.34
CA LEU A 128 4.02 -13.37 1.38
C LEU A 128 3.40 -12.04 0.93
N ARG A 129 3.89 -11.47 -0.17
CA ARG A 129 3.53 -10.12 -0.64
C ARG A 129 2.96 -10.07 -2.05
N TRP A 130 2.90 -11.19 -2.76
CA TRP A 130 2.39 -11.21 -4.13
C TRP A 130 0.99 -10.59 -4.29
N PRO A 131 0.05 -10.71 -3.29
CA PRO A 131 -1.27 -10.13 -3.47
C PRO A 131 -1.22 -8.62 -3.61
N LEU A 132 -0.36 -7.93 -2.84
CA LEU A 132 -0.16 -6.49 -2.96
C LEU A 132 0.27 -6.10 -4.39
N TRP A 133 1.28 -6.77 -4.92
CA TRP A 133 1.81 -6.45 -6.26
C TRP A 133 0.83 -6.76 -7.36
N TYR A 134 0.11 -7.86 -7.23
CA TYR A 134 -0.93 -8.21 -8.19
C TYR A 134 -2.07 -7.18 -8.16
N VAL A 135 -2.57 -6.82 -6.99
CA VAL A 135 -3.62 -5.82 -6.83
C VAL A 135 -3.17 -4.46 -7.36
N ALA A 136 -1.98 -4.00 -7.00
CA ALA A 136 -1.45 -2.73 -7.46
C ALA A 136 -1.29 -2.69 -8.99
N SER A 137 -0.70 -3.73 -9.58
CA SER A 137 -0.49 -3.81 -11.03
C SER A 137 -1.79 -3.87 -11.81
N LYS A 138 -2.74 -4.69 -11.36
CA LYS A 138 -4.04 -4.84 -12.01
C LYS A 138 -4.89 -3.59 -11.88
N GLY A 139 -4.86 -2.93 -10.71
CA GLY A 139 -5.56 -1.67 -10.47
C GLY A 139 -5.04 -0.51 -11.32
N MET A 140 -3.73 -0.47 -11.62
CA MET A 140 -3.18 0.50 -12.57
C MET A 140 -3.72 0.27 -13.99
N TRP A 141 -3.93 -0.98 -14.38
CA TRP A 141 -4.47 -1.33 -15.69
C TRP A 141 -5.96 -1.04 -15.79
N ASP A 142 -6.72 -1.40 -14.77
CA ASP A 142 -8.17 -1.19 -14.70
C ASP A 142 -8.57 -0.53 -13.37
N GLY A 143 -8.62 0.79 -13.38
CA GLY A 143 -8.97 1.61 -12.22
C GLY A 143 -10.46 1.56 -11.82
N SER A 144 -11.29 0.74 -12.47
CA SER A 144 -12.68 0.52 -12.07
C SER A 144 -12.84 -0.59 -11.02
N LEU A 145 -11.81 -1.42 -10.84
CA LEU A 145 -11.82 -2.55 -9.94
C LEU A 145 -11.35 -2.15 -8.53
N THR A 146 -11.99 -2.73 -7.52
CA THR A 146 -11.52 -2.63 -6.13
C THR A 146 -10.43 -3.66 -5.85
N GLY A 147 -9.63 -3.42 -4.81
CA GLY A 147 -8.61 -4.39 -4.40
C GLY A 147 -9.19 -5.75 -4.04
N GLU A 148 -10.37 -5.80 -3.42
CA GLU A 148 -11.06 -7.06 -3.12
C GLU A 148 -11.49 -7.80 -4.38
N GLN A 149 -12.04 -7.11 -5.37
CA GLN A 149 -12.44 -7.73 -6.65
C GLN A 149 -11.23 -8.33 -7.37
N ILE A 150 -10.12 -7.62 -7.40
CA ILE A 150 -8.87 -8.09 -8.01
C ILE A 150 -8.32 -9.30 -7.27
N LEU A 151 -8.32 -9.26 -5.94
CA LEU A 151 -7.85 -10.36 -5.11
C LEU A 151 -8.71 -11.61 -5.27
N TYR A 152 -10.04 -11.45 -5.33
CA TYR A 152 -10.95 -12.57 -5.57
C TYR A 152 -10.74 -13.19 -6.96
N GLU A 153 -10.57 -12.36 -7.99
CA GLU A 153 -10.21 -12.82 -9.35
C GLU A 153 -8.91 -13.65 -9.33
N ALA A 154 -7.88 -13.17 -8.62
CA ALA A 154 -6.63 -13.87 -8.49
C ALA A 154 -6.81 -15.22 -7.78
N CYS A 155 -7.54 -15.25 -6.68
CA CYS A 155 -7.85 -16.50 -5.96
C CYS A 155 -8.60 -17.48 -6.84
N THR A 156 -9.57 -17.02 -7.63
CA THR A 156 -10.30 -17.85 -8.57
C THR A 156 -9.38 -18.52 -9.60
N LYS A 157 -8.44 -17.75 -10.14
CA LYS A 157 -7.48 -18.26 -11.15
C LYS A 157 -6.44 -19.21 -10.58
N LEU A 158 -5.96 -18.94 -9.36
CA LEU A 158 -4.86 -19.68 -8.75
C LEU A 158 -5.33 -20.95 -8.02
N TYR A 159 -6.50 -20.90 -7.38
CA TYR A 159 -6.94 -21.92 -6.43
C TYR A 159 -8.23 -22.66 -6.86
N GLY A 160 -8.86 -22.27 -7.96
CA GLY A 160 -10.02 -22.96 -8.52
C GLY A 160 -11.13 -23.17 -7.48
N SER A 161 -11.46 -24.42 -7.15
CA SER A 161 -12.50 -24.76 -6.17
C SER A 161 -12.22 -24.34 -4.73
N ALA A 162 -10.98 -23.96 -4.42
CA ALA A 162 -10.58 -23.43 -3.12
C ALA A 162 -10.54 -21.88 -3.09
N ALA A 163 -11.02 -21.21 -4.14
CA ALA A 163 -10.95 -19.75 -4.27
C ALA A 163 -11.55 -19.00 -3.08
N ASP A 164 -12.74 -19.41 -2.63
CA ASP A 164 -13.46 -18.69 -1.56
C ASP A 164 -12.70 -18.76 -0.22
N VAL A 165 -12.16 -19.92 0.13
CA VAL A 165 -11.42 -20.07 1.38
C VAL A 165 -10.06 -19.37 1.33
N MET A 166 -9.41 -19.35 0.18
CA MET A 166 -8.15 -18.63 -0.01
C MET A 166 -8.38 -17.12 -0.06
N PHE A 167 -9.46 -16.68 -0.65
CA PHE A 167 -9.85 -15.26 -0.60
C PHE A 167 -10.11 -14.81 0.84
N ALA A 168 -10.86 -15.62 1.62
CA ALA A 168 -11.11 -15.31 3.04
C ALA A 168 -9.79 -15.18 3.83
N TYR A 169 -8.81 -16.03 3.57
CA TYR A 169 -7.48 -15.93 4.17
C TYR A 169 -6.77 -14.62 3.81
N TYR A 170 -6.65 -14.32 2.53
CA TYR A 170 -5.97 -13.07 2.11
C TYR A 170 -6.73 -11.81 2.52
N LYS A 171 -8.06 -11.87 2.54
CA LYS A 171 -8.88 -10.78 3.03
C LYS A 171 -8.65 -10.53 4.52
N ALA A 172 -8.56 -11.56 5.34
CA ALA A 172 -8.26 -11.41 6.77
C ALA A 172 -6.88 -10.75 7.00
N LEU A 173 -5.88 -11.07 6.19
CA LEU A 173 -4.58 -10.39 6.21
C LEU A 173 -4.69 -8.92 5.79
N ALA A 174 -5.44 -8.62 4.73
CA ALA A 174 -5.66 -7.26 4.26
C ALA A 174 -6.41 -6.41 5.29
N ASP A 175 -7.50 -6.93 5.85
CA ASP A 175 -8.28 -6.26 6.90
C ASP A 175 -7.41 -5.97 8.13
N SER A 176 -6.49 -6.87 8.48
CA SER A 176 -5.55 -6.66 9.59
C SER A 176 -4.61 -5.50 9.31
N SER A 177 -4.13 -5.34 8.08
CA SER A 177 -3.27 -4.21 7.70
C SER A 177 -4.03 -2.89 7.67
N GLU A 178 -5.25 -2.87 7.13
CA GLU A 178 -6.09 -1.68 7.02
C GLU A 178 -6.61 -1.18 8.39
N GLN A 179 -6.64 -2.05 9.39
CA GLN A 179 -7.00 -1.70 10.78
C GLN A 179 -5.80 -1.24 11.62
N CYS A 180 -4.61 -1.19 11.05
CA CYS A 180 -3.45 -0.65 11.74
C CYS A 180 -3.54 0.88 11.84
N ARG A 181 -2.66 1.49 12.63
CA ARG A 181 -2.65 2.94 12.80
C ARG A 181 -2.40 3.69 11.49
N ALA A 182 -3.11 4.79 11.31
CA ALA A 182 -3.08 5.57 10.07
C ALA A 182 -1.73 6.29 9.80
N ASP A 183 -0.89 6.48 10.80
CA ASP A 183 0.42 7.13 10.67
C ASP A 183 1.57 6.16 10.36
N SER A 184 1.26 4.89 10.07
CA SER A 184 2.25 3.90 9.66
C SER A 184 2.79 4.22 8.26
N THR A 185 4.08 4.53 8.17
CA THR A 185 4.78 4.81 6.91
C THR A 185 5.85 3.76 6.64
N CYS A 186 6.46 3.78 5.46
CA CYS A 186 7.57 2.87 5.13
C CYS A 186 8.78 3.01 6.06
N TRP A 187 9.01 4.21 6.62
CA TRP A 187 10.11 4.48 7.55
C TRP A 187 9.76 4.25 9.01
N ILE A 188 8.48 4.35 9.35
CA ILE A 188 7.95 4.21 10.71
C ILE A 188 6.75 3.28 10.64
N PRO A 189 6.99 2.00 10.32
CA PRO A 189 5.91 1.03 10.22
C PRO A 189 5.30 0.76 11.60
N CYS A 190 4.04 0.37 11.62
CA CYS A 190 3.48 -0.26 12.81
C CYS A 190 4.23 -1.56 13.11
N LYS A 191 4.24 -1.97 14.36
CA LYS A 191 4.82 -3.27 14.70
C LYS A 191 3.93 -4.40 14.18
N PRO A 192 4.49 -5.58 13.82
CA PRO A 192 3.69 -6.74 13.47
C PRO A 192 2.62 -7.09 14.49
N SER A 193 2.91 -6.94 15.79
CA SER A 193 1.94 -7.17 16.88
C SER A 193 0.80 -6.14 16.95
N GLU A 194 0.96 -4.96 16.37
CA GLU A 194 -0.11 -3.97 16.23
C GLU A 194 -1.03 -4.31 15.05
N MET A 195 -0.48 -4.91 14.00
CA MET A 195 -1.21 -5.35 12.82
C MET A 195 -1.90 -6.70 13.07
N TYR A 196 -1.20 -7.64 13.67
CA TYR A 196 -1.64 -9.02 13.92
C TYR A 196 -1.88 -9.21 15.42
N THR A 197 -2.96 -8.63 15.95
CA THR A 197 -3.42 -8.87 17.33
C THR A 197 -3.89 -10.31 17.50
N GLU A 198 -3.98 -10.79 18.73
CA GLU A 198 -4.44 -12.16 19.03
C GLU A 198 -5.78 -12.47 18.36
N GLU A 199 -6.75 -11.56 18.46
CA GLU A 199 -8.07 -11.69 17.83
C GLU A 199 -7.97 -11.83 16.29
N ARG A 200 -7.11 -11.04 15.63
CA ARG A 200 -6.92 -11.12 14.18
C ARG A 200 -6.21 -12.40 13.75
N VAL A 201 -5.24 -12.83 14.55
CA VAL A 201 -4.55 -14.11 14.34
C VAL A 201 -5.52 -15.28 14.44
N GLU A 202 -6.48 -15.26 15.37
CA GLU A 202 -7.53 -16.28 15.44
C GLU A 202 -8.38 -16.34 14.16
N VAL A 203 -8.78 -15.19 13.62
CA VAL A 203 -9.53 -15.13 12.34
C VAL A 203 -8.69 -15.67 11.18
N ILE A 204 -7.41 -15.31 11.10
CA ILE A 204 -6.50 -15.79 10.06
C ILE A 204 -6.31 -17.31 10.19
N ASN A 205 -6.10 -17.82 11.39
CA ASN A 205 -5.94 -19.24 11.64
C ASN A 205 -7.20 -20.03 11.27
N ALA A 206 -8.38 -19.53 11.59
CA ALA A 206 -9.64 -20.15 11.18
C ALA A 206 -9.75 -20.24 9.63
N ALA A 207 -9.32 -19.21 8.91
CA ALA A 207 -9.29 -19.24 7.44
C ALA A 207 -8.25 -20.25 6.90
N VAL A 208 -7.09 -20.40 7.56
CA VAL A 208 -6.08 -21.41 7.21
C VAL A 208 -6.63 -22.83 7.39
N GLU A 209 -7.30 -23.10 8.51
CA GLU A 209 -7.89 -24.42 8.77
C GLU A 209 -9.02 -24.74 7.78
N ALA A 210 -9.84 -23.76 7.41
CA ALA A 210 -10.84 -23.93 6.35
C ALA A 210 -10.19 -24.25 4.98
N ALA A 211 -9.08 -23.60 4.66
CA ALA A 211 -8.34 -23.87 3.42
C ALA A 211 -7.72 -25.28 3.41
N LYS A 212 -7.15 -25.74 4.54
CA LYS A 212 -6.64 -27.11 4.69
C LYS A 212 -7.74 -28.14 4.52
N ALA A 213 -8.87 -27.98 5.21
CA ALA A 213 -10.00 -28.88 5.10
C ALA A 213 -10.54 -28.98 3.65
N LYS A 214 -10.52 -27.84 2.94
CA LYS A 214 -10.91 -27.82 1.52
C LYS A 214 -9.92 -28.56 0.64
N TYR A 215 -8.62 -28.39 0.89
CA TYR A 215 -7.56 -29.10 0.16
C TYR A 215 -7.71 -30.63 0.33
N ASP A 216 -7.86 -31.09 1.56
CA ASP A 216 -8.01 -32.50 1.86
C ASP A 216 -9.24 -33.09 1.14
N SER A 217 -10.35 -32.37 1.09
CA SER A 217 -11.59 -32.82 0.41
C SER A 217 -11.48 -32.92 -1.13
N VAL A 218 -10.44 -32.34 -1.73
CA VAL A 218 -10.23 -32.38 -3.19
C VAL A 218 -9.18 -33.42 -3.59
N THR A 219 -8.34 -33.84 -2.64
CA THR A 219 -7.24 -34.79 -2.86
C THR A 219 -7.62 -36.23 -2.50
N GLU A 220 -8.76 -36.46 -1.84
CA GLU A 220 -9.38 -37.76 -1.66
C GLU A 220 -10.27 -38.16 -2.88
#